data_0e3f866fdd4fc3ae6e7683af69e472f9
#
_entry.id   0e3f866fdd4fc3ae6e7683af69e472f9
#
_cell.length_a   1.000
_cell.length_b   1.000
_cell.length_c   1.000
_cell.angle_alpha   90.00
_cell.angle_beta   90.00
_cell.angle_gamma   90.00
#
_symmetry.space_group_name_H-M   'P 1'
#
loop_
_entity.id
_entity.type
_entity.pdbx_description
1 polymer ?
#
loop_
_entity_poly.entity_id
_entity_poly.type
_entity_poly.pdbx_seq_one_letter_code
_entity_poly.pdbx_strand_id
1 'polypeptide(L)'
;MEVITYCLGKRLLITIDEVVYSEQMKVFASAFQIFMRQEYPIFILMAGLYENIYELQNNKSLTFLYRTPKIILEPLNLTAVRQHYKNIFALEEEKAERMAALTRGYPFAFQVLGYLYWEHRDTMTLDEILPEYDQYLEEYVYSKIWLEMSEKDKEILQVLAVSGEIKVKNLREKLRLASEQFSVYRERLKRKGVIDTRQYGMVSMALPRFEEFIKMRML
;
A
#
# COMPACT_ATOMS: atom_id res chain seq x y z
N MET A 1 -8.30 19.79 28.51
CA MET A 1 -7.53 20.14 27.30
C MET A 1 -7.52 21.64 27.04
N GLU A 2 -8.64 22.30 27.12
CA GLU A 2 -8.79 23.76 26.94
C GLU A 2 -7.88 24.58 27.83
N VAL A 3 -7.86 24.28 29.12
CA VAL A 3 -7.02 24.98 30.13
C VAL A 3 -5.53 24.82 29.84
N ILE A 4 -5.08 23.65 29.41
CA ILE A 4 -3.68 23.34 29.12
C ILE A 4 -3.17 24.14 27.91
N THR A 5 -3.97 24.20 26.83
CA THR A 5 -3.59 24.90 25.62
C THR A 5 -3.54 26.42 25.82
N TYR A 6 -4.51 26.95 26.53
CA TYR A 6 -4.60 28.37 26.84
C TYR A 6 -3.46 28.84 27.79
N CYS A 7 -3.19 28.06 28.82
CA CYS A 7 -2.14 28.45 29.81
C CYS A 7 -0.71 28.31 29.28
N LEU A 8 -0.45 27.46 28.28
CA LEU A 8 0.90 27.21 27.75
C LEU A 8 1.25 28.02 26.49
N GLY A 9 0.29 28.67 25.85
CA GLY A 9 0.49 29.38 24.57
C GLY A 9 1.12 28.50 23.46
N LYS A 10 1.02 27.16 23.57
CA LYS A 10 1.62 26.18 22.66
C LYS A 10 0.60 25.63 21.70
N ARG A 11 1.11 25.14 20.57
CA ARG A 11 0.32 24.36 19.61
C ARG A 11 0.33 22.88 20.00
N LEU A 12 -0.81 22.20 19.88
CA LEU A 12 -0.95 20.78 20.13
C LEU A 12 -1.11 20.06 18.78
N LEU A 13 -0.24 19.08 18.50
CA LEU A 13 -0.40 18.15 17.38
C LEU A 13 -0.80 16.78 17.94
N ILE A 14 -1.93 16.26 17.49
CA ILE A 14 -2.40 14.90 17.77
C ILE A 14 -2.11 14.05 16.55
N THR A 15 -1.32 12.99 16.71
CA THR A 15 -1.05 12.01 15.66
C THR A 15 -1.78 10.72 15.96
N ILE A 16 -2.48 10.16 14.95
CA ILE A 16 -3.19 8.88 15.04
C ILE A 16 -2.72 8.02 13.87
N ASP A 17 -2.09 6.92 14.20
CA ASP A 17 -1.68 5.91 13.22
C ASP A 17 -2.71 4.78 13.16
N GLU A 18 -2.74 4.06 12.04
CA GLU A 18 -3.68 2.96 11.79
C GLU A 18 -5.16 3.32 12.04
N VAL A 19 -5.58 4.48 11.55
CA VAL A 19 -6.97 4.92 11.68
C VAL A 19 -7.92 3.90 11.06
N VAL A 20 -8.89 3.44 11.85
CA VAL A 20 -9.98 2.56 11.41
C VAL A 20 -11.30 3.32 11.43
N TYR A 21 -12.18 3.04 10.46
CA TYR A 21 -13.54 3.57 10.46
C TYR A 21 -14.34 2.92 11.60
N SER A 22 -14.55 3.65 12.68
CA SER A 22 -15.25 3.20 13.88
C SER A 22 -16.11 4.31 14.48
N GLU A 23 -17.08 3.95 15.34
CA GLU A 23 -17.88 4.94 16.05
C GLU A 23 -17.04 5.83 16.96
N GLN A 24 -16.02 5.27 17.62
CA GLN A 24 -15.10 6.03 18.46
C GLN A 24 -14.33 7.09 17.65
N MET A 25 -13.88 6.72 16.45
CA MET A 25 -13.21 7.67 15.56
C MET A 25 -14.16 8.76 15.06
N LYS A 26 -15.41 8.43 14.79
CA LYS A 26 -16.42 9.44 14.41
C LYS A 26 -16.67 10.44 15.56
N VAL A 27 -16.82 9.93 16.79
CA VAL A 27 -16.99 10.78 17.98
C VAL A 27 -15.79 11.69 18.18
N PHE A 28 -14.57 11.13 18.08
CA PHE A 28 -13.32 11.88 18.18
C PHE A 28 -13.24 12.99 17.11
N ALA A 29 -13.50 12.66 15.85
CA ALA A 29 -13.46 13.62 14.75
C ALA A 29 -14.50 14.73 14.91
N SER A 30 -15.70 14.38 15.40
CA SER A 30 -16.76 15.35 15.68
C SER A 30 -16.35 16.31 16.81
N ALA A 31 -15.73 15.80 17.88
CA ALA A 31 -15.21 16.63 18.96
C ALA A 31 -14.07 17.55 18.47
N PHE A 32 -13.19 17.03 17.62
CA PHE A 32 -12.12 17.83 17.00
C PHE A 32 -12.67 18.98 16.15
N GLN A 33 -13.79 18.76 15.43
CA GLN A 33 -14.46 19.84 14.69
C GLN A 33 -14.93 20.99 15.59
N ILE A 34 -15.35 20.70 16.82
CA ILE A 34 -15.71 21.73 17.79
C ILE A 34 -14.50 22.57 18.15
N PHE A 35 -13.35 21.94 18.43
CA PHE A 35 -12.12 22.67 18.74
C PHE A 35 -11.65 23.55 17.59
N MET A 36 -11.77 23.08 16.35
CA MET A 36 -11.48 23.89 15.17
C MET A 36 -12.36 25.14 15.07
N ARG A 37 -13.65 25.02 15.35
CA ARG A 37 -14.61 26.15 15.33
C ARG A 37 -14.32 27.18 16.43
N GLN A 38 -13.72 26.73 17.54
CA GLN A 38 -13.32 27.57 18.66
C GLN A 38 -11.90 28.13 18.49
N GLU A 39 -11.29 27.91 17.32
CA GLU A 39 -9.94 28.41 16.96
C GLU A 39 -8.84 27.96 17.93
N TYR A 40 -9.01 26.81 18.62
CA TYR A 40 -7.93 26.27 19.43
C TYR A 40 -6.72 25.89 18.56
N PRO A 41 -5.48 26.14 19.01
CA PRO A 41 -4.29 25.80 18.26
C PRO A 41 -3.98 24.29 18.33
N ILE A 42 -4.97 23.48 17.91
CA ILE A 42 -4.90 22.02 17.91
C ILE A 42 -4.92 21.55 16.47
N PHE A 43 -3.98 20.66 16.14
CA PHE A 43 -3.81 20.06 14.82
C PHE A 43 -3.94 18.55 14.95
N ILE A 44 -4.41 17.90 13.89
CA ILE A 44 -4.49 16.45 13.81
C ILE A 44 -3.80 15.95 12.53
N LEU A 45 -3.01 14.90 12.69
CA LEU A 45 -2.45 14.12 11.58
C LEU A 45 -2.91 12.68 11.73
N MET A 46 -3.63 12.19 10.73
CA MET A 46 -4.15 10.82 10.71
C MET A 46 -3.49 10.04 9.58
N ALA A 47 -2.99 8.85 9.88
CA ALA A 47 -2.52 7.88 8.91
C ALA A 47 -3.35 6.61 8.98
N GLY A 48 -3.52 5.92 7.86
CA GLY A 48 -4.29 4.68 7.81
C GLY A 48 -4.46 4.19 6.37
N LEU A 49 -5.04 3.01 6.23
CA LEU A 49 -5.36 2.45 4.93
C LEU A 49 -6.33 3.37 4.17
N TYR A 50 -6.14 3.43 2.85
CA TYR A 50 -6.94 4.28 1.98
C TYR A 50 -8.46 4.10 2.19
N GLU A 51 -8.93 2.85 2.33
CA GLU A 51 -10.34 2.55 2.52
C GLU A 51 -10.88 3.17 3.80
N ASN A 52 -10.18 3.01 4.93
CA ASN A 52 -10.57 3.58 6.22
C ASN A 52 -10.64 5.12 6.20
N ILE A 53 -9.62 5.74 5.62
CA ILE A 53 -9.57 7.21 5.47
C ILE A 53 -10.69 7.68 4.53
N TYR A 54 -10.92 6.95 3.43
CA TYR A 54 -11.98 7.26 2.47
C TYR A 54 -13.37 7.16 3.10
N GLU A 55 -13.66 6.10 3.85
CA GLU A 55 -14.95 5.94 4.54
C GLU A 55 -15.16 7.02 5.60
N LEU A 56 -14.14 7.36 6.36
CA LEU A 56 -14.19 8.42 7.35
C LEU A 56 -14.50 9.78 6.70
N GLN A 57 -13.85 10.10 5.58
CA GLN A 57 -14.06 11.35 4.84
C GLN A 57 -15.45 11.45 4.20
N ASN A 58 -16.02 10.33 3.75
CA ASN A 58 -17.34 10.31 3.11
C ASN A 58 -18.49 10.21 4.12
N ASN A 59 -18.19 10.20 5.40
CA ASN A 59 -19.23 10.26 6.43
C ASN A 59 -19.92 11.61 6.41
N LYS A 60 -21.27 11.60 6.32
CA LYS A 60 -22.09 12.81 6.22
C LYS A 60 -21.92 13.77 7.40
N SER A 61 -21.58 13.27 8.58
CA SER A 61 -21.34 14.08 9.78
C SER A 61 -19.95 14.69 9.86
N LEU A 62 -18.99 14.23 9.03
CA LEU A 62 -17.58 14.61 9.07
C LEU A 62 -17.11 15.32 7.79
N THR A 63 -17.98 16.14 7.20
CA THR A 63 -17.73 16.81 5.91
C THR A 63 -16.47 17.70 5.90
N PHE A 64 -16.02 18.15 7.04
CA PHE A 64 -14.78 18.92 7.16
C PHE A 64 -13.54 18.11 6.75
N LEU A 65 -13.53 16.79 7.00
CA LEU A 65 -12.43 15.89 6.60
C LEU A 65 -12.28 15.79 5.08
N TYR A 66 -13.36 15.97 4.34
CA TYR A 66 -13.30 15.96 2.87
C TYR A 66 -12.43 17.11 2.31
N ARG A 67 -12.39 18.24 3.04
CA ARG A 67 -11.63 19.44 2.65
C ARG A 67 -10.22 19.50 3.23
N THR A 68 -9.83 18.51 4.04
CA THR A 68 -8.48 18.49 4.63
C THR A 68 -7.42 18.14 3.58
N PRO A 69 -6.21 18.67 3.70
CA PRO A 69 -5.09 18.25 2.87
C PRO A 69 -4.86 16.74 2.99
N LYS A 70 -4.50 16.11 1.88
CA LYS A 70 -4.23 14.67 1.80
C LYS A 70 -2.79 14.44 1.35
N ILE A 71 -2.11 13.55 2.04
CA ILE A 71 -0.79 13.06 1.65
C ILE A 71 -0.99 11.60 1.23
N ILE A 72 -0.83 11.34 -0.05
CA ILE A 72 -0.90 9.97 -0.60
C ILE A 72 0.53 9.47 -0.70
N LEU A 73 0.83 8.37 0.00
CA LEU A 73 2.14 7.73 -0.07
C LEU A 73 2.21 6.86 -1.32
N GLU A 74 3.11 7.23 -2.19
CA GLU A 74 3.45 6.48 -3.40
C GLU A 74 4.54 5.45 -3.11
N PRO A 75 4.71 4.42 -3.95
CA PRO A 75 5.85 3.53 -3.86
C PRO A 75 7.18 4.30 -3.86
N LEU A 76 8.18 3.77 -3.18
CA LEU A 76 9.53 4.34 -3.17
C LEU A 76 10.06 4.49 -4.59
N ASN A 77 10.76 5.58 -4.84
CA ASN A 77 11.40 5.82 -6.12
C ASN A 77 12.49 4.76 -6.37
N LEU A 78 12.35 3.98 -7.44
CA LEU A 78 13.27 2.86 -7.75
C LEU A 78 14.71 3.33 -8.00
N THR A 79 14.91 4.53 -8.53
CA THR A 79 16.26 5.10 -8.69
C THR A 79 16.89 5.38 -7.32
N ALA A 80 16.12 5.89 -6.36
CA ALA A 80 16.60 6.10 -5.00
C ALA A 80 16.89 4.77 -4.29
N VAL A 81 16.01 3.78 -4.43
CA VAL A 81 16.21 2.41 -3.90
C VAL A 81 17.49 1.78 -4.46
N ARG A 82 17.67 1.85 -5.79
CA ARG A 82 18.88 1.36 -6.47
C ARG A 82 20.12 2.03 -5.92
N GLN A 83 20.12 3.37 -5.85
CA GLN A 83 21.28 4.10 -5.34
C GLN A 83 21.58 3.79 -3.87
N HIS A 84 20.55 3.58 -3.06
CA HIS A 84 20.69 3.19 -1.66
C HIS A 84 21.37 1.82 -1.53
N TYR A 85 20.89 0.79 -2.24
CA TYR A 85 21.51 -0.54 -2.25
C TYR A 85 22.94 -0.50 -2.78
N LYS A 86 23.17 0.24 -3.88
CA LYS A 86 24.50 0.41 -4.45
C LYS A 86 25.49 0.97 -3.43
N ASN A 87 25.09 2.01 -2.71
CA ASN A 87 25.97 2.68 -1.74
C ASN A 87 26.22 1.83 -0.49
N ILE A 88 25.18 1.19 0.06
CA ILE A 88 25.31 0.43 1.32
C ILE A 88 26.09 -0.87 1.11
N PHE A 89 25.85 -1.53 -0.02
CA PHE A 89 26.45 -2.86 -0.28
C PHE A 89 27.61 -2.83 -1.25
N ALA A 90 28.03 -1.64 -1.73
CA ALA A 90 29.06 -1.48 -2.75
C ALA A 90 28.80 -2.33 -4.02
N LEU A 91 27.53 -2.35 -4.48
CA LEU A 91 27.10 -3.20 -5.60
C LEU A 91 27.45 -2.60 -6.95
N GLU A 92 27.68 -3.49 -7.92
CA GLU A 92 27.66 -3.12 -9.33
C GLU A 92 26.25 -2.66 -9.75
N GLU A 93 26.19 -1.79 -10.77
CA GLU A 93 24.97 -1.14 -11.22
C GLU A 93 23.84 -2.13 -11.53
N GLU A 94 24.15 -3.17 -12.31
CA GLU A 94 23.18 -4.19 -12.73
C GLU A 94 22.54 -4.92 -11.54
N LYS A 95 23.36 -5.30 -10.54
CA LYS A 95 22.85 -5.99 -9.34
C LYS A 95 21.99 -5.07 -8.49
N ALA A 96 22.40 -3.82 -8.32
CA ALA A 96 21.62 -2.83 -7.59
C ALA A 96 20.29 -2.53 -8.28
N GLU A 97 20.27 -2.44 -9.61
CA GLU A 97 19.04 -2.25 -10.41
C GLU A 97 18.10 -3.45 -10.25
N ARG A 98 18.64 -4.67 -10.35
CA ARG A 98 17.88 -5.90 -10.16
C ARG A 98 17.25 -5.97 -8.76
N MET A 99 18.01 -5.66 -7.71
CA MET A 99 17.48 -5.60 -6.34
C MET A 99 16.38 -4.56 -6.21
N ALA A 100 16.56 -3.37 -6.76
CA ALA A 100 15.55 -2.33 -6.73
C ALA A 100 14.26 -2.76 -7.46
N ALA A 101 14.38 -3.36 -8.63
CA ALA A 101 13.25 -3.89 -9.41
C ALA A 101 12.45 -4.95 -8.65
N LEU A 102 13.13 -5.84 -7.91
CA LEU A 102 12.51 -6.87 -7.08
C LEU A 102 11.63 -6.30 -5.96
N THR A 103 11.85 -5.04 -5.54
CA THR A 103 11.05 -4.40 -4.50
C THR A 103 9.79 -3.72 -5.04
N ARG A 104 9.73 -3.41 -6.32
CA ARG A 104 8.70 -2.55 -6.96
C ARG A 104 8.44 -1.24 -6.19
N GLY A 105 9.39 -0.81 -5.36
CA GLY A 105 9.24 0.35 -4.49
C GLY A 105 8.39 0.12 -3.24
N TYR A 106 7.99 -1.13 -2.96
CA TYR A 106 7.24 -1.45 -1.75
C TYR A 106 8.17 -1.38 -0.51
N PRO A 107 7.89 -0.51 0.48
CA PRO A 107 8.83 -0.24 1.57
C PRO A 107 9.23 -1.48 2.38
N PHE A 108 8.28 -2.34 2.73
CA PHE A 108 8.56 -3.57 3.45
C PHE A 108 9.47 -4.50 2.64
N ALA A 109 9.18 -4.67 1.34
CA ALA A 109 9.98 -5.47 0.44
C ALA A 109 11.42 -4.94 0.31
N PHE A 110 11.58 -3.61 0.25
CA PHE A 110 12.88 -2.95 0.26
C PHE A 110 13.68 -3.30 1.53
N GLN A 111 13.04 -3.21 2.69
CA GLN A 111 13.71 -3.52 3.96
C GLN A 111 14.09 -5.00 4.07
N VAL A 112 13.15 -5.90 3.77
CA VAL A 112 13.39 -7.35 3.87
C VAL A 112 14.47 -7.80 2.90
N LEU A 113 14.40 -7.38 1.62
CA LEU A 113 15.44 -7.77 0.65
C LEU A 113 16.82 -7.24 1.05
N GLY A 114 16.88 -6.00 1.56
CA GLY A 114 18.12 -5.42 2.07
C GLY A 114 18.68 -6.18 3.27
N TYR A 115 17.83 -6.56 4.21
CA TYR A 115 18.20 -7.35 5.38
C TYR A 115 18.73 -8.74 4.99
N LEU A 116 18.00 -9.48 4.18
CA LEU A 116 18.41 -10.82 3.73
C LEU A 116 19.69 -10.77 2.90
N TYR A 117 19.80 -9.76 2.03
CA TYR A 117 21.03 -9.59 1.27
C TYR A 117 22.22 -9.27 2.19
N TRP A 118 22.05 -8.42 3.19
CA TRP A 118 23.11 -8.14 4.18
C TRP A 118 23.55 -9.40 4.90
N GLU A 119 22.63 -10.24 5.31
CA GLU A 119 22.89 -11.43 6.10
C GLU A 119 23.59 -12.54 5.29
N HIS A 120 23.21 -12.70 4.02
CA HIS A 120 23.64 -13.83 3.20
C HIS A 120 24.60 -13.49 2.07
N ARG A 121 24.99 -12.22 1.87
CA ARG A 121 25.78 -11.75 0.71
C ARG A 121 27.10 -12.49 0.47
N ASP A 122 27.71 -13.02 1.54
CA ASP A 122 29.00 -13.71 1.49
C ASP A 122 28.87 -15.22 1.23
N THR A 123 27.63 -15.76 1.33
CA THR A 123 27.36 -17.21 1.27
C THR A 123 26.35 -17.60 0.20
N MET A 124 25.48 -16.68 -0.23
CA MET A 124 24.39 -16.95 -1.17
C MET A 124 24.35 -15.92 -2.30
N THR A 125 23.91 -16.36 -3.45
CA THR A 125 23.54 -15.47 -4.56
C THR A 125 22.19 -14.80 -4.32
N LEU A 126 21.90 -13.74 -5.06
CA LEU A 126 20.59 -13.08 -4.97
C LEU A 126 19.44 -14.05 -5.29
N ASP A 127 19.63 -14.98 -6.23
CA ASP A 127 18.59 -15.96 -6.59
C ASP A 127 18.33 -16.99 -5.48
N GLU A 128 19.35 -17.37 -4.75
CA GLU A 128 19.22 -18.28 -3.59
C GLU A 128 18.54 -17.62 -2.39
N ILE A 129 18.57 -16.29 -2.31
CA ILE A 129 17.85 -15.50 -1.28
C ILE A 129 16.35 -15.37 -1.58
N LEU A 130 15.95 -15.43 -2.86
CA LEU A 130 14.55 -15.17 -3.25
C LEU A 130 13.51 -16.07 -2.58
N PRO A 131 13.71 -17.36 -2.33
CA PRO A 131 12.73 -18.19 -1.63
C PRO A 131 12.44 -17.69 -0.21
N GLU A 132 13.46 -17.28 0.54
CA GLU A 132 13.31 -16.73 1.88
C GLU A 132 12.63 -15.35 1.82
N TYR A 133 13.00 -14.52 0.85
CA TYR A 133 12.34 -13.25 0.60
C TYR A 133 10.85 -13.41 0.30
N ASP A 134 10.47 -14.40 -0.53
CA ASP A 134 9.08 -14.71 -0.84
C ASP A 134 8.33 -15.17 0.42
N GLN A 135 8.97 -15.96 1.28
CA GLN A 135 8.39 -16.40 2.55
C GLN A 135 8.09 -15.22 3.48
N TYR A 136 9.00 -14.25 3.62
CA TYR A 136 8.74 -13.03 4.40
C TYR A 136 7.56 -12.23 3.83
N LEU A 137 7.49 -12.05 2.51
CA LEU A 137 6.39 -11.34 1.88
C LEU A 137 5.05 -12.07 2.07
N GLU A 138 5.06 -13.41 1.99
CA GLU A 138 3.88 -14.23 2.23
C GLU A 138 3.39 -14.10 3.67
N GLU A 139 4.28 -14.31 4.63
CA GLU A 139 3.94 -14.38 6.05
C GLU A 139 3.43 -13.03 6.59
N TYR A 140 4.15 -11.95 6.28
CA TYR A 140 3.87 -10.64 6.88
C TYR A 140 2.91 -9.78 6.08
N VAL A 141 2.67 -10.09 4.80
CA VAL A 141 1.84 -9.23 3.92
C VAL A 141 0.78 -10.02 3.16
N TYR A 142 1.20 -10.99 2.34
CA TYR A 142 0.32 -11.52 1.30
C TYR A 142 -0.78 -12.43 1.81
N SER A 143 -0.50 -13.24 2.85
CA SER A 143 -1.50 -14.11 3.46
C SER A 143 -2.68 -13.30 4.00
N LYS A 144 -2.44 -12.18 4.67
CA LYS A 144 -3.49 -11.28 5.15
C LYS A 144 -4.29 -10.68 4.01
N ILE A 145 -3.61 -10.09 3.02
CA ILE A 145 -4.26 -9.51 1.84
C ILE A 145 -5.14 -10.54 1.14
N TRP A 146 -4.63 -11.76 0.94
CA TRP A 146 -5.35 -12.84 0.26
C TRP A 146 -6.60 -13.31 1.00
N LEU A 147 -6.54 -13.39 2.32
CA LEU A 147 -7.70 -13.74 3.15
C LEU A 147 -8.83 -12.71 3.09
N GLU A 148 -8.50 -11.44 2.89
CA GLU A 148 -9.47 -10.34 2.77
C GLU A 148 -10.05 -10.18 1.35
N MET A 149 -9.59 -10.99 0.37
CA MET A 149 -10.08 -10.94 -1.00
C MET A 149 -11.36 -11.76 -1.18
N SER A 150 -12.31 -11.20 -1.94
CA SER A 150 -13.45 -11.99 -2.40
C SER A 150 -13.01 -13.04 -3.42
N GLU A 151 -13.81 -14.08 -3.61
CA GLU A 151 -13.50 -15.13 -4.60
C GLU A 151 -13.35 -14.55 -6.02
N LYS A 152 -14.13 -13.51 -6.36
CA LYS A 152 -13.99 -12.85 -7.66
C LYS A 152 -12.73 -12.01 -7.77
N ASP A 153 -12.27 -11.39 -6.69
CA ASP A 153 -10.98 -10.71 -6.67
C ASP A 153 -9.83 -11.72 -6.89
N LYS A 154 -9.89 -12.86 -6.20
CA LYS A 154 -8.91 -13.94 -6.35
C LYS A 154 -8.85 -14.46 -7.77
N GLU A 155 -10.01 -14.71 -8.41
CA GLU A 155 -10.09 -15.13 -9.81
C GLU A 155 -9.42 -14.11 -10.76
N ILE A 156 -9.67 -12.82 -10.56
CA ILE A 156 -9.05 -11.76 -11.35
C ILE A 156 -7.53 -11.77 -11.17
N LEU A 157 -7.07 -11.85 -9.92
CA LEU A 157 -5.65 -11.86 -9.58
C LEU A 157 -4.94 -13.13 -10.09
N GLN A 158 -5.60 -14.28 -10.07
CA GLN A 158 -5.06 -15.54 -10.63
C GLN A 158 -4.84 -15.41 -12.15
N VAL A 159 -5.83 -14.89 -12.88
CA VAL A 159 -5.67 -14.66 -14.33
C VAL A 159 -4.55 -13.66 -14.60
N LEU A 160 -4.44 -12.61 -13.77
CA LEU A 160 -3.40 -11.61 -13.92
C LEU A 160 -2.00 -12.17 -13.58
N ALA A 161 -1.89 -13.02 -12.56
CA ALA A 161 -0.63 -13.67 -12.18
C ALA A 161 -0.04 -14.54 -13.30
N VAL A 162 -0.91 -15.20 -14.05
CA VAL A 162 -0.48 -16.03 -15.20
C VAL A 162 -0.20 -15.19 -16.44
N SER A 163 -0.98 -14.10 -16.65
CA SER A 163 -0.88 -13.29 -17.88
C SER A 163 0.20 -12.23 -17.83
N GLY A 164 0.69 -11.86 -16.63
CA GLY A 164 1.53 -10.69 -16.44
C GLY A 164 0.80 -9.38 -16.72
N GLU A 165 1.51 -8.37 -17.20
CA GLU A 165 0.89 -7.13 -17.64
C GLU A 165 0.00 -7.36 -18.87
N ILE A 166 -1.27 -6.93 -18.81
CA ILE A 166 -2.27 -7.25 -19.82
C ILE A 166 -3.19 -6.04 -20.08
N LYS A 167 -3.70 -5.96 -21.31
CA LYS A 167 -4.75 -4.99 -21.64
C LYS A 167 -6.02 -5.28 -20.86
N VAL A 168 -6.64 -4.24 -20.30
CA VAL A 168 -7.93 -4.33 -19.59
C VAL A 168 -8.99 -5.08 -20.41
N LYS A 169 -9.06 -4.81 -21.72
CA LYS A 169 -10.00 -5.53 -22.63
C LYS A 169 -9.76 -7.03 -22.60
N ASN A 170 -8.51 -7.46 -22.76
CA ASN A 170 -8.16 -8.88 -22.84
C ASN A 170 -8.40 -9.60 -21.50
N LEU A 171 -8.10 -8.92 -20.37
CA LEU A 171 -8.38 -9.46 -19.04
C LEU A 171 -9.89 -9.68 -18.82
N ARG A 172 -10.72 -8.70 -19.21
CA ARG A 172 -12.17 -8.82 -19.15
C ARG A 172 -12.71 -9.99 -19.99
N GLU A 173 -12.19 -10.14 -21.20
CA GLU A 173 -12.59 -11.24 -22.10
C GLU A 173 -12.26 -12.61 -21.48
N LYS A 174 -11.06 -12.77 -20.92
CA LYS A 174 -10.67 -14.00 -20.20
C LYS A 174 -11.59 -14.31 -19.01
N LEU A 175 -12.02 -13.28 -18.30
CA LEU A 175 -12.89 -13.39 -17.11
C LEU A 175 -14.38 -13.42 -17.45
N ARG A 176 -14.75 -13.21 -18.73
CA ARG A 176 -16.15 -13.09 -19.19
C ARG A 176 -16.94 -12.03 -18.42
N LEU A 177 -16.31 -10.90 -18.11
CA LEU A 177 -16.91 -9.80 -17.35
C LEU A 177 -17.34 -8.65 -18.26
N ALA A 178 -18.52 -8.08 -18.00
CA ALA A 178 -18.96 -6.82 -18.60
C ALA A 178 -18.09 -5.65 -18.12
N SER A 179 -18.03 -4.57 -18.93
CA SER A 179 -17.17 -3.41 -18.63
C SER A 179 -17.45 -2.78 -17.28
N GLU A 180 -18.73 -2.60 -16.98
CA GLU A 180 -19.21 -1.97 -15.73
C GLU A 180 -18.84 -2.81 -14.51
N GLN A 181 -19.08 -4.13 -14.58
CA GLN A 181 -18.72 -5.06 -13.52
C GLN A 181 -17.22 -5.08 -13.24
N PHE A 182 -16.42 -5.19 -14.30
CA PHE A 182 -14.97 -5.20 -14.16
C PHE A 182 -14.43 -3.88 -13.59
N SER A 183 -15.02 -2.75 -13.94
CA SER A 183 -14.63 -1.45 -13.43
C SER A 183 -14.74 -1.36 -11.90
N VAL A 184 -15.78 -1.96 -11.32
CA VAL A 184 -15.96 -2.01 -9.86
C VAL A 184 -14.85 -2.83 -9.19
N TYR A 185 -14.56 -4.02 -9.72
CA TYR A 185 -13.48 -4.88 -9.19
C TYR A 185 -12.12 -4.22 -9.36
N ARG A 186 -11.85 -3.65 -10.54
CA ARG A 186 -10.60 -2.95 -10.83
C ARG A 186 -10.35 -1.80 -9.87
N GLU A 187 -11.36 -0.97 -9.62
CA GLU A 187 -11.23 0.15 -8.69
C GLU A 187 -11.00 -0.33 -7.25
N ARG A 188 -11.67 -1.40 -6.83
CA ARG A 188 -11.44 -2.00 -5.52
C ARG A 188 -10.03 -2.57 -5.37
N LEU A 189 -9.54 -3.36 -6.34
CA LEU A 189 -8.19 -3.92 -6.31
C LEU A 189 -7.10 -2.83 -6.37
N LYS A 190 -7.35 -1.77 -7.14
CA LYS A 190 -6.50 -0.59 -7.18
C LYS A 190 -6.42 0.11 -5.82
N ARG A 191 -7.56 0.33 -5.15
CA ARG A 191 -7.62 0.92 -3.81
C ARG A 191 -6.88 0.08 -2.77
N LYS A 192 -6.97 -1.24 -2.89
CA LYS A 192 -6.21 -2.18 -2.06
C LYS A 192 -4.70 -2.19 -2.38
N GLY A 193 -4.26 -1.48 -3.40
CA GLY A 193 -2.85 -1.40 -3.80
C GLY A 193 -2.28 -2.70 -4.38
N VAL A 194 -3.12 -3.65 -4.81
CA VAL A 194 -2.65 -4.95 -5.32
C VAL A 194 -2.46 -4.98 -6.83
N ILE A 195 -3.09 -4.06 -7.56
CA ILE A 195 -2.89 -3.89 -9.00
C ILE A 195 -2.41 -2.49 -9.35
N ASP A 196 -1.57 -2.41 -10.38
CA ASP A 196 -1.14 -1.16 -11.00
C ASP A 196 -1.96 -0.87 -12.26
N THR A 197 -2.46 0.35 -12.36
CA THR A 197 -3.28 0.81 -13.48
C THR A 197 -2.79 2.16 -14.02
N ARG A 198 -1.55 2.57 -13.69
CA ARG A 198 -0.97 3.85 -14.10
C ARG A 198 -0.80 3.95 -15.61
N GLN A 199 -0.49 2.86 -16.27
CA GLN A 199 -0.44 2.80 -17.72
C GLN A 199 -1.86 2.68 -18.28
N TYR A 200 -2.24 3.65 -19.12
CA TYR A 200 -3.59 3.69 -19.70
C TYR A 200 -3.95 2.42 -20.47
N GLY A 201 -5.09 1.86 -20.14
CA GLY A 201 -5.61 0.63 -20.80
C GLY A 201 -4.91 -0.66 -20.40
N MET A 202 -3.91 -0.61 -19.53
CA MET A 202 -3.17 -1.76 -19.00
C MET A 202 -3.47 -2.02 -17.53
N VAL A 203 -3.18 -3.23 -17.10
CA VAL A 203 -3.21 -3.63 -15.70
C VAL A 203 -2.12 -4.65 -15.42
N SER A 204 -1.44 -4.51 -14.30
CA SER A 204 -0.41 -5.43 -13.81
C SER A 204 -0.50 -5.59 -12.29
N MET A 205 0.26 -6.52 -11.73
CA MET A 205 0.40 -6.61 -10.27
C MET A 205 1.22 -5.43 -9.76
N ALA A 206 0.78 -4.81 -8.67
CA ALA A 206 1.50 -3.72 -8.01
C ALA A 206 2.53 -4.23 -6.99
N LEU A 207 2.19 -5.29 -6.26
CA LEU A 207 3.04 -5.82 -5.19
C LEU A 207 4.19 -6.68 -5.76
N PRO A 208 5.40 -6.60 -5.16
CA PRO A 208 6.55 -7.37 -5.62
C PRO A 208 6.32 -8.88 -5.46
N ARG A 209 6.60 -9.67 -6.50
CA ARG A 209 6.52 -11.15 -6.46
C ARG A 209 5.17 -11.74 -5.99
N PHE A 210 4.11 -10.94 -6.03
CA PHE A 210 2.78 -11.40 -5.66
C PHE A 210 2.22 -12.42 -6.67
N GLU A 211 2.69 -12.36 -7.91
CA GLU A 211 2.40 -13.35 -8.95
C GLU A 211 2.88 -14.75 -8.54
N GLU A 212 4.07 -14.87 -7.98
CA GLU A 212 4.65 -16.13 -7.53
C GLU A 212 3.86 -16.71 -6.37
N PHE A 213 3.51 -15.89 -5.38
CA PHE A 213 2.64 -16.27 -4.27
C PHE A 213 1.30 -16.82 -4.75
N ILE A 214 0.66 -16.17 -5.72
CA ILE A 214 -0.63 -16.61 -6.25
C ILE A 214 -0.48 -17.91 -7.03
N LYS A 215 0.55 -18.04 -7.89
CA LYS A 215 0.80 -19.24 -8.67
C LYS A 215 1.01 -20.47 -7.79
N MET A 216 1.74 -20.34 -6.67
CA MET A 216 1.93 -21.44 -5.72
C MET A 216 0.60 -21.92 -5.08
N ARG A 217 -0.38 -21.04 -4.94
CA ARG A 217 -1.71 -21.37 -4.39
C ARG A 217 -2.70 -21.91 -5.43
N MET A 218 -2.33 -21.90 -6.71
CA MET A 218 -3.14 -22.48 -7.80
C MET A 218 -2.79 -23.95 -8.07
N LEU A 219 -1.66 -24.44 -7.51
CA LEU A 219 -1.21 -25.84 -7.61
C LEU A 219 -1.90 -26.71 -6.58
#